data_53ce0cd9db3628fc31019431a5bb10dd
#
_entry.id   53ce0cd9db3628fc31019431a5bb10dd
#
_cell.length_a   1.000
_cell.length_b   1.000
_cell.length_c   1.000
_cell.angle_alpha   90.00
_cell.angle_beta   90.00
_cell.angle_gamma   90.00
#
_symmetry.space_group_name_H-M   'P 1'
#
loop_
_entity.id
_entity.type
_entity.pdbx_description
1 polymer ?
#
loop_
_entity_poly.entity_id
_entity_poly.type
_entity_poly.pdbx_seq_one_letter_code
_entity_poly.pdbx_strand_id
1 'polypeptide(L)'
;FAGKLALGESDASGRLVGGNLAVLTALLGTGQLPSFENTVVLLEDIGERPYKLDRMLTQHRQAKTFEGAVGFAIGQLSACEPGEAEDYRAADVIAENLTHLGVPVLTGLPLGHDGSSRAVVLGAKVHIEAATATLRVDPDSQAVV
;
A
#
# COMPACT_ATOMS: atom_id res chain seq x y z
N PHE A 1 -9.60 10.39 -2.90
CA PHE A 1 -8.37 10.26 -3.71
C PHE A 1 -8.66 9.36 -4.90
N ALA A 2 -8.45 9.84 -6.12
CA ALA A 2 -8.52 9.03 -7.32
C ALA A 2 -7.19 8.28 -7.51
N GLY A 3 -7.28 6.96 -7.69
CA GLY A 3 -6.18 6.10 -8.11
C GLY A 3 -6.12 5.97 -9.62
N LYS A 4 -5.20 5.14 -10.10
CA LYS A 4 -5.04 4.86 -11.54
C LYS A 4 -5.62 3.50 -11.94
N LEU A 5 -5.55 2.53 -11.05
CA LEU A 5 -5.95 1.15 -11.29
C LEU A 5 -6.36 0.49 -9.98
N ALA A 6 -7.45 -0.28 -10.02
CA ALA A 6 -7.79 -1.23 -8.98
C ALA A 6 -7.52 -2.65 -9.50
N LEU A 7 -6.80 -3.45 -8.73
CA LEU A 7 -6.67 -4.88 -8.95
C LEU A 7 -7.64 -5.59 -8.01
N GLY A 8 -8.49 -6.46 -8.56
CA GLY A 8 -9.63 -7.04 -7.85
C GLY A 8 -10.90 -6.19 -8.04
N GLU A 9 -12.06 -6.86 -7.98
CA GLU A 9 -13.38 -6.26 -8.28
C GLU A 9 -14.18 -5.88 -7.04
N SER A 10 -13.71 -6.25 -5.85
CA SER A 10 -14.42 -6.02 -4.60
C SER A 10 -14.07 -4.67 -3.98
N ASP A 11 -15.06 -4.04 -3.37
CA ASP A 11 -14.84 -2.90 -2.49
C ASP A 11 -14.31 -3.37 -1.13
N ALA A 12 -13.65 -2.49 -0.40
CA ALA A 12 -13.18 -2.75 0.95
C ALA A 12 -13.31 -1.53 1.86
N SER A 13 -13.41 -1.78 3.15
CA SER A 13 -13.48 -0.74 4.17
C SER A 13 -12.64 -1.14 5.37
N GLY A 14 -11.84 -0.21 5.89
CA GLY A 14 -11.02 -0.44 7.08
C GLY A 14 -10.35 0.84 7.55
N ARG A 15 -9.59 0.76 8.63
CA ARG A 15 -8.71 1.86 9.02
C ARG A 15 -7.51 1.91 8.08
N LEU A 16 -7.10 3.11 7.70
CA LEU A 16 -5.88 3.31 6.90
C LEU A 16 -4.66 3.23 7.81
N VAL A 17 -3.85 2.20 7.63
CA VAL A 17 -2.63 1.97 8.42
C VAL A 17 -1.48 1.67 7.47
N GLY A 18 -0.30 2.20 7.73
CA GLY A 18 0.86 1.93 6.88
C GLY A 18 1.72 3.16 6.65
N GLY A 19 2.38 3.23 5.51
CA GLY A 19 3.28 4.30 5.10
C GLY A 19 4.40 3.81 4.20
N ASN A 20 5.62 4.28 4.43
CA ASN A 20 6.78 3.92 3.65
C ASN A 20 7.14 2.45 3.83
N LEU A 21 7.24 1.69 2.73
CA LEU A 21 7.46 0.24 2.76
C LEU A 21 8.82 -0.12 3.35
N ALA A 22 9.88 0.63 3.04
CA ALA A 22 11.21 0.37 3.58
C ALA A 22 11.22 0.55 5.12
N VAL A 23 10.52 1.57 5.62
CA VAL A 23 10.39 1.80 7.08
C VAL A 23 9.59 0.69 7.74
N LEU A 24 8.44 0.30 7.17
CA LEU A 24 7.64 -0.82 7.69
C LEU A 24 8.44 -2.12 7.71
N THR A 25 9.22 -2.38 6.66
CA THR A 25 10.09 -3.56 6.59
C THR A 25 11.17 -3.54 7.67
N ALA A 26 11.74 -2.38 7.98
CA ALA A 26 12.72 -2.23 9.05
C ALA A 26 12.14 -2.52 10.45
N LEU A 27 10.81 -2.41 10.61
CA LEU A 27 10.11 -2.74 11.86
C LEU A 27 9.82 -4.24 12.03
N LEU A 28 10.02 -5.06 11.00
CA LEU A 28 9.82 -6.51 11.10
C LEU A 28 10.69 -7.11 12.22
N GLY A 29 10.09 -7.86 13.10
CA GLY A 29 10.76 -8.51 14.23
C GLY A 29 11.08 -7.61 15.42
N THR A 30 10.80 -6.31 15.36
CA THR A 30 11.07 -5.38 16.47
C THR A 30 9.95 -5.33 17.52
N GLY A 31 8.77 -5.85 17.19
CA GLY A 31 7.55 -5.70 18.00
C GLY A 31 6.87 -4.33 17.87
N GLN A 32 7.37 -3.45 16.98
CA GLN A 32 6.82 -2.10 16.76
C GLN A 32 5.97 -2.00 15.47
N LEU A 33 5.95 -3.05 14.65
CA LEU A 33 5.12 -3.08 13.47
C LEU A 33 3.63 -3.10 13.88
N PRO A 34 2.78 -2.21 13.33
CA PRO A 34 1.36 -2.22 13.66
C PRO A 34 0.68 -3.50 13.15
N SER A 35 -0.43 -3.88 13.78
CA SER A 35 -1.29 -4.92 13.23
C SER A 35 -2.02 -4.39 12.00
N PHE A 36 -2.08 -5.22 10.96
CA PHE A 36 -2.83 -4.92 9.74
C PHE A 36 -4.18 -5.66 9.68
N GLU A 37 -4.58 -6.33 10.75
CA GLU A 37 -5.87 -6.99 10.85
C GLU A 37 -7.04 -6.02 10.65
N ASN A 38 -7.95 -6.33 9.70
CA ASN A 38 -9.10 -5.51 9.34
C ASN A 38 -8.75 -4.07 8.89
N THR A 39 -7.57 -3.87 8.31
CA THR A 39 -7.12 -2.55 7.85
C THR A 39 -7.00 -2.47 6.33
N VAL A 40 -7.07 -1.25 5.79
CA VAL A 40 -6.56 -0.91 4.48
C VAL A 40 -5.11 -0.49 4.64
N VAL A 41 -4.20 -1.23 4.03
CA VAL A 41 -2.76 -1.00 4.17
C VAL A 41 -2.29 0.05 3.17
N LEU A 42 -1.77 1.17 3.64
CA LEU A 42 -1.08 2.16 2.81
C LEU A 42 0.37 1.73 2.62
N LEU A 43 0.82 1.65 1.37
CA LEU A 43 2.22 1.46 1.02
C LEU A 43 2.65 2.54 0.01
N GLU A 44 3.78 3.17 0.25
CA GLU A 44 4.46 4.06 -0.68
C GLU A 44 5.97 3.93 -0.49
N ASP A 45 6.77 4.36 -1.46
CA ASP A 45 8.23 4.39 -1.30
C ASP A 45 8.88 5.38 -2.26
N ILE A 46 10.16 5.68 -2.02
CA ILE A 46 10.98 6.55 -2.86
C ILE A 46 12.39 5.99 -3.06
N GLY A 47 12.84 5.96 -4.32
CA GLY A 47 14.23 5.62 -4.65
C GLY A 47 14.57 4.14 -4.54
N GLU A 48 13.59 3.29 -4.28
CA GLU A 48 13.80 1.86 -4.18
C GLU A 48 13.57 1.14 -5.52
N ARG A 49 14.59 0.44 -6.01
CA ARG A 49 14.48 -0.34 -7.25
C ARG A 49 13.47 -1.48 -7.11
N PRO A 50 12.85 -1.94 -8.22
CA PRO A 50 11.86 -3.01 -8.20
C PRO A 50 12.30 -4.27 -7.45
N TYR A 51 13.54 -4.73 -7.60
CA TYR A 51 14.05 -5.91 -6.88
C TYR A 51 14.09 -5.72 -5.35
N LYS A 52 14.27 -4.48 -4.89
CA LYS A 52 14.26 -4.17 -3.45
C LYS A 52 12.83 -4.13 -2.91
N LEU A 53 11.89 -3.58 -3.68
CA LEU A 53 10.46 -3.64 -3.36
C LEU A 53 10.00 -5.09 -3.26
N ASP A 54 10.39 -5.94 -4.23
CA ASP A 54 10.08 -7.36 -4.23
C ASP A 54 10.64 -8.08 -2.98
N ARG A 55 11.90 -7.82 -2.66
CA ARG A 55 12.52 -8.37 -1.45
C ARG A 55 11.75 -7.97 -0.18
N MET A 56 11.38 -6.68 -0.04
CA MET A 56 10.64 -6.18 1.12
C MET A 56 9.26 -6.81 1.22
N LEU A 57 8.51 -6.85 0.13
CA LEU A 57 7.19 -7.48 0.10
C LEU A 57 7.27 -8.99 0.34
N THR A 58 8.31 -9.66 -0.18
CA THR A 58 8.59 -11.07 0.13
C THR A 58 8.84 -11.28 1.63
N GLN A 59 9.57 -10.38 2.30
CA GLN A 59 9.78 -10.45 3.76
C GLN A 59 8.44 -10.32 4.51
N HIS A 60 7.59 -9.37 4.13
CA HIS A 60 6.24 -9.21 4.71
C HIS A 60 5.37 -10.45 4.48
N ARG A 61 5.42 -11.03 3.27
CA ARG A 61 4.69 -12.25 2.93
C ARG A 61 5.14 -13.43 3.79
N GLN A 62 6.46 -13.65 3.92
CA GLN A 62 7.00 -14.74 4.74
C GLN A 62 6.71 -14.55 6.23
N ALA A 63 6.70 -13.31 6.70
CA ALA A 63 6.33 -12.96 8.07
C ALA A 63 4.81 -12.93 8.30
N LYS A 64 4.00 -13.11 7.24
CA LYS A 64 2.52 -13.11 7.28
C LYS A 64 1.93 -11.81 7.82
N THR A 65 2.64 -10.69 7.71
CA THR A 65 2.26 -9.43 8.35
C THR A 65 1.00 -8.82 7.77
N PHE A 66 0.70 -9.08 6.49
CA PHE A 66 -0.48 -8.56 5.80
C PHE A 66 -1.67 -9.53 5.80
N GLU A 67 -1.56 -10.70 6.45
CA GLU A 67 -2.71 -11.58 6.66
C GLU A 67 -3.76 -10.85 7.51
N GLY A 68 -5.01 -10.87 7.05
CA GLY A 68 -6.11 -10.14 7.71
C GLY A 68 -6.30 -8.70 7.24
N ALA A 69 -5.42 -8.13 6.40
CA ALA A 69 -5.70 -6.88 5.71
C ALA A 69 -6.91 -7.04 4.79
N VAL A 70 -7.76 -6.00 4.71
CA VAL A 70 -8.97 -6.02 3.88
C VAL A 70 -8.79 -5.33 2.54
N GLY A 71 -7.67 -4.66 2.31
CA GLY A 71 -7.33 -4.02 1.05
C GLY A 71 -6.00 -3.28 1.13
N PHE A 72 -5.50 -2.85 -0.04
CA PHE A 72 -4.26 -2.09 -0.15
C PHE A 72 -4.49 -0.77 -0.91
N ALA A 73 -3.93 0.29 -0.37
CA ALA A 73 -3.85 1.61 -0.95
C ALA A 73 -2.38 1.89 -1.31
N ILE A 74 -2.02 1.76 -2.58
CA ILE A 74 -0.65 1.98 -3.05
C ILE A 74 -0.52 3.42 -3.50
N GLY A 75 0.30 4.16 -2.78
CA GLY A 75 0.66 5.52 -3.08
C GLY A 75 1.68 5.63 -4.22
N GLN A 76 2.48 6.66 -4.17
CA GLN A 76 3.54 6.89 -5.14
C GLN A 76 4.73 5.97 -4.86
N LEU A 77 5.25 5.36 -5.91
CA LEU A 77 6.53 4.67 -5.90
C LEU A 77 7.52 5.55 -6.67
N SER A 78 7.87 6.68 -6.02
CA SER A 78 8.63 7.77 -6.63
C SER A 78 10.08 7.35 -6.87
N ALA A 79 10.60 7.58 -8.09
CA ALA A 79 11.95 7.16 -8.47
C ALA A 79 12.25 5.66 -8.20
N CYS A 80 11.22 4.81 -8.28
CA CYS A 80 11.32 3.35 -8.14
C CYS A 80 11.42 2.65 -9.50
N GLU A 81 12.07 3.30 -10.47
CA GLU A 81 12.21 2.78 -11.83
C GLU A 81 13.23 1.64 -11.91
N PRO A 82 13.04 0.70 -12.86
CA PRO A 82 14.01 -0.37 -13.09
C PRO A 82 15.36 0.18 -13.56
N GLY A 83 16.43 -0.53 -13.24
CA GLY A 83 17.74 -0.29 -13.83
C GLY A 83 17.84 -0.84 -15.25
N GLU A 84 18.94 -0.54 -15.94
CA GLU A 84 19.16 -0.97 -17.34
C GLU A 84 19.08 -2.49 -17.57
N ALA A 85 19.35 -3.28 -16.53
CA ALA A 85 19.32 -4.75 -16.59
C ALA A 85 18.04 -5.37 -16.02
N GLU A 86 17.08 -4.55 -15.61
CA GLU A 86 15.81 -5.00 -15.03
C GLU A 86 14.69 -4.84 -16.08
N ASP A 87 13.92 -5.90 -16.29
CA ASP A 87 12.84 -5.97 -17.28
C ASP A 87 11.43 -5.91 -16.65
N TYR A 88 11.33 -5.76 -15.32
CA TYR A 88 10.07 -5.64 -14.59
C TYR A 88 10.00 -4.33 -13.80
N ARG A 89 8.78 -3.85 -13.56
CA ARG A 89 8.50 -2.56 -12.95
C ARG A 89 7.98 -2.71 -11.52
N ALA A 90 8.02 -1.64 -10.76
CA ALA A 90 7.43 -1.60 -9.42
C ALA A 90 5.94 -2.01 -9.40
N ALA A 91 5.18 -1.66 -10.45
CA ALA A 91 3.78 -2.07 -10.58
C ALA A 91 3.62 -3.60 -10.71
N ASP A 92 4.53 -4.28 -11.41
CA ASP A 92 4.52 -5.74 -11.57
C ASP A 92 4.80 -6.40 -10.22
N VAL A 93 5.78 -5.87 -9.49
CA VAL A 93 6.12 -6.33 -8.12
C VAL A 93 4.93 -6.21 -7.17
N ILE A 94 4.21 -5.08 -7.20
CA ILE A 94 3.00 -4.89 -6.38
C ILE A 94 1.95 -5.94 -6.73
N ALA A 95 1.68 -6.12 -8.03
CA ALA A 95 0.68 -7.08 -8.50
C ALA A 95 1.02 -8.52 -8.05
N GLU A 96 2.25 -8.96 -8.27
CA GLU A 96 2.70 -10.32 -7.93
C GLU A 96 2.65 -10.60 -6.43
N ASN A 97 3.03 -9.61 -5.61
CA ASN A 97 3.13 -9.80 -4.16
C ASN A 97 1.83 -9.58 -3.39
N LEU A 98 0.83 -8.89 -3.93
CA LEU A 98 -0.37 -8.53 -3.17
C LEU A 98 -1.67 -9.16 -3.70
N THR A 99 -1.79 -9.43 -5.01
CA THR A 99 -3.06 -9.93 -5.56
C THR A 99 -3.45 -11.32 -5.07
N HIS A 100 -2.47 -12.16 -4.67
CA HIS A 100 -2.74 -13.48 -4.12
C HIS A 100 -3.49 -13.45 -2.76
N LEU A 101 -3.53 -12.31 -2.09
CA LEU A 101 -4.26 -12.13 -0.83
C LEU A 101 -5.78 -12.06 -1.06
N GLY A 102 -6.25 -11.93 -2.31
CA GLY A 102 -7.67 -11.94 -2.65
C GLY A 102 -8.45 -10.69 -2.22
N VAL A 103 -7.74 -9.61 -1.88
CA VAL A 103 -8.32 -8.32 -1.48
C VAL A 103 -8.02 -7.25 -2.53
N PRO A 104 -8.81 -6.16 -2.61
CA PRO A 104 -8.57 -5.10 -3.60
C PRO A 104 -7.23 -4.38 -3.35
N VAL A 105 -6.51 -4.12 -4.43
CA VAL A 105 -5.27 -3.34 -4.44
C VAL A 105 -5.47 -2.11 -5.33
N LEU A 106 -5.62 -0.96 -4.73
CA LEU A 106 -5.77 0.32 -5.42
C LEU A 106 -4.42 0.99 -5.59
N THR A 107 -4.03 1.32 -6.83
CA THR A 107 -2.70 1.86 -7.15
C THR A 107 -2.74 3.31 -7.65
N GLY A 108 -1.59 3.98 -7.61
CA GLY A 108 -1.42 5.31 -8.20
C GLY A 108 -2.09 6.44 -7.43
N LEU A 109 -2.29 6.25 -6.14
CA LEU A 109 -2.81 7.30 -5.26
C LEU A 109 -1.79 8.44 -5.11
N PRO A 110 -2.24 9.70 -5.04
CA PRO A 110 -1.36 10.86 -4.82
C PRO A 110 -0.94 10.97 -3.34
N LEU A 111 -0.32 9.90 -2.82
CA LEU A 111 0.15 9.78 -1.44
C LEU A 111 1.61 9.31 -1.49
N GLY A 112 2.53 10.00 -0.85
CA GLY A 112 3.95 9.64 -0.84
C GLY A 112 4.88 10.85 -0.92
N HIS A 113 5.93 10.80 -1.75
CA HIS A 113 7.06 11.71 -1.72
C HIS A 113 7.19 12.63 -2.94
N ASP A 114 6.29 12.63 -3.90
CA ASP A 114 6.40 13.57 -5.02
C ASP A 114 5.65 14.90 -4.77
N GLY A 115 5.89 15.89 -5.66
CA GLY A 115 5.30 17.22 -5.54
C GLY A 115 3.77 17.29 -5.70
N SER A 116 3.12 16.20 -6.10
CA SER A 116 1.66 16.06 -6.21
C SER A 116 1.03 15.39 -4.96
N SER A 117 1.85 15.02 -3.99
CA SER A 117 1.41 14.30 -2.80
C SER A 117 0.41 15.12 -1.98
N ARG A 118 -0.61 14.43 -1.48
CA ARG A 118 -1.68 14.99 -0.65
C ARG A 118 -1.65 14.40 0.75
N ALA A 119 -2.03 15.18 1.73
CA ALA A 119 -2.15 14.71 3.10
C ALA A 119 -3.32 13.73 3.25
N VAL A 120 -3.11 12.67 4.00
CA VAL A 120 -4.12 11.71 4.43
C VAL A 120 -3.96 11.43 5.92
N VAL A 121 -5.06 11.13 6.60
CA VAL A 121 -5.05 10.85 8.03
C VAL A 121 -4.89 9.35 8.23
N LEU A 122 -3.76 8.92 8.80
CA LEU A 122 -3.59 7.54 9.25
C LEU A 122 -4.50 7.25 10.45
N GLY A 123 -5.06 6.04 10.52
CA GLY A 123 -6.06 5.66 11.50
C GLY A 123 -7.49 6.03 11.12
N ALA A 124 -7.69 6.90 10.13
CA ALA A 124 -9.03 7.21 9.64
C ALA A 124 -9.67 5.99 8.96
N LYS A 125 -11.00 5.90 9.02
CA LYS A 125 -11.76 4.92 8.25
C LYS A 125 -11.78 5.32 6.78
N VAL A 126 -11.44 4.38 5.92
CA VAL A 126 -11.41 4.57 4.47
C VAL A 126 -12.19 3.49 3.75
N HIS A 127 -12.57 3.78 2.51
CA HIS A 127 -13.28 2.89 1.62
C HIS A 127 -12.54 2.84 0.29
N ILE A 128 -12.21 1.65 -0.17
CA ILE A 128 -11.77 1.39 -1.54
C ILE A 128 -13.02 1.12 -2.37
N GLU A 129 -13.21 1.91 -3.41
CA GLU A 129 -14.26 1.74 -4.43
C GLU A 129 -13.55 1.23 -5.70
N ALA A 130 -13.56 -0.07 -5.92
CA ALA A 130 -12.80 -0.71 -6.99
C ALA A 130 -13.26 -0.27 -8.39
N ALA A 131 -14.57 -0.15 -8.59
CA ALA A 131 -15.16 0.23 -9.89
C ALA A 131 -14.74 1.62 -10.36
N THR A 132 -14.46 2.54 -9.45
CA THR A 132 -14.04 3.92 -9.74
C THR A 132 -12.55 4.16 -9.48
N ALA A 133 -11.82 3.13 -9.03
CA ALA A 133 -10.45 3.23 -8.55
C ALA A 133 -10.26 4.39 -7.55
N THR A 134 -11.14 4.48 -6.54
CA THR A 134 -11.17 5.60 -5.61
C THR A 134 -10.93 5.15 -4.16
N LEU A 135 -10.10 5.91 -3.43
CA LEU A 135 -9.99 5.84 -1.98
C LEU A 135 -10.77 7.02 -1.38
N ARG A 136 -11.85 6.71 -0.69
CA ARG A 136 -12.66 7.69 0.04
C ARG A 136 -12.32 7.63 1.53
N VAL A 137 -12.06 8.79 2.12
CA VAL A 137 -11.88 8.93 3.58
C VAL A 137 -13.24 9.27 4.19
N ASP A 138 -13.60 8.59 5.25
CA ASP A 138 -14.82 8.89 5.99
C ASP A 138 -14.63 10.23 6.75
N PRO A 139 -15.44 11.26 6.47
CA PRO A 139 -15.26 12.59 7.04
C PRO A 139 -15.44 12.63 8.57
N ASP A 140 -16.22 11.70 9.11
CA ASP A 140 -16.50 11.62 10.54
C ASP A 140 -15.50 10.74 11.30
N SER A 141 -14.55 10.13 10.60
CA SER A 141 -13.54 9.30 11.23
C SER A 141 -12.47 10.14 11.91
N GLN A 142 -12.40 10.05 13.23
CA GLN A 142 -11.28 10.60 13.99
C GLN A 142 -10.10 9.62 13.92
N ALA A 143 -8.90 10.16 13.79
CA ALA A 143 -7.70 9.36 13.99
C ALA A 143 -7.70 8.88 15.45
N VAL A 144 -7.67 7.57 15.65
CA VAL A 144 -7.42 7.01 16.98
C VAL A 144 -5.90 6.97 17.13
N VAL A 145 -5.39 7.85 17.95
CA VAL A 145 -3.98 7.91 18.37
C VAL A 145 -3.70 6.76 19.34
#